data_0420af3d04dd07565d8b005ad436dfcd
#
_entry.id   0420af3d04dd07565d8b005ad436dfcd
#
_cell.length_a   1.000
_cell.length_b   1.000
_cell.length_c   1.000
_cell.angle_alpha   90.00
_cell.angle_beta   90.00
_cell.angle_gamma   90.00
#
_symmetry.space_group_name_H-M   'P 1'
#
loop_
_entity.id
_entity.type
_entity.pdbx_description
1 polymer ?
#
loop_
_entity_poly.entity_id
_entity_poly.type
_entity_poly.pdbx_seq_one_letter_code
_entity_poly.pdbx_strand_id
1 'polypeptide(L)'
;EAWESVARKLAHEIKNPLTPIQLSIDSLREKYKNKLTNDGKDFEKYLETINRQIKDIEKLVNEFSNFARMPRPILKKVDIIQLINKSLDFIKLTSKNSINLLNKSNNQFINGDEDQLNRVFINLIKNSEESFLEKLQKEPNFKGNIDIEIDDNNDYIVIRLTDNGTGITDTKKAMTPYFTTKKTGTGLGLPIVTKIINEHSGNFSIKNQKGKSGALITITLPKYA
;
A
#
# COMPACT_ATOMS: atom_id res chain seq x y z
N GLU A 1 9.73 -7.73 -19.93
CA GLU A 1 10.23 -6.67 -20.86
C GLU A 1 9.12 -6.11 -21.78
N ALA A 2 8.38 -6.92 -22.54
CA ALA A 2 7.32 -6.42 -23.43
C ALA A 2 6.18 -5.73 -22.63
N TRP A 3 5.74 -6.33 -21.53
CA TRP A 3 4.69 -5.79 -20.66
C TRP A 3 5.11 -4.48 -19.99
N GLU A 4 6.34 -4.35 -19.55
CA GLU A 4 6.89 -3.13 -18.97
C GLU A 4 6.88 -1.96 -19.96
N SER A 5 7.25 -2.24 -21.22
CA SER A 5 7.22 -1.25 -22.30
C SER A 5 5.80 -0.76 -22.58
N VAL A 6 4.83 -1.70 -22.65
CA VAL A 6 3.41 -1.38 -22.84
C VAL A 6 2.87 -0.55 -21.69
N ALA A 7 3.15 -0.95 -20.45
CA ALA A 7 2.69 -0.22 -19.26
C ALA A 7 3.25 1.21 -19.20
N ARG A 8 4.52 1.39 -19.56
CA ARG A 8 5.16 2.71 -19.65
C ARG A 8 4.45 3.59 -20.69
N LYS A 9 4.24 3.05 -21.88
CA LYS A 9 3.60 3.78 -22.97
C LYS A 9 2.18 4.18 -22.59
N LEU A 10 1.38 3.26 -22.06
CA LEU A 10 0.03 3.53 -21.58
C LEU A 10 0.02 4.59 -20.46
N ALA A 11 0.94 4.51 -19.51
CA ALA A 11 1.04 5.51 -18.44
C ALA A 11 1.32 6.92 -18.99
N HIS A 12 2.21 7.05 -19.95
CA HIS A 12 2.48 8.33 -20.63
C HIS A 12 1.29 8.81 -21.46
N GLU A 13 0.66 7.91 -22.21
CA GLU A 13 -0.50 8.24 -23.04
C GLU A 13 -1.73 8.65 -22.23
N ILE A 14 -1.91 8.11 -21.00
CA ILE A 14 -2.98 8.53 -20.09
C ILE A 14 -2.64 9.86 -19.41
N LYS A 15 -1.38 10.10 -19.02
CA LYS A 15 -0.97 11.38 -18.41
C LYS A 15 -1.09 12.57 -19.37
N ASN A 16 -0.81 12.34 -20.64
CA ASN A 16 -0.81 13.40 -21.64
C ASN A 16 -2.15 14.20 -21.71
N PRO A 17 -3.35 13.57 -21.75
CA PRO A 17 -4.60 14.31 -21.73
C PRO A 17 -4.97 14.88 -20.34
N LEU A 18 -4.43 14.37 -19.24
CA LEU A 18 -4.77 14.87 -17.90
C LEU A 18 -4.21 16.27 -17.64
N THR A 19 -3.00 16.56 -18.10
CA THR A 19 -2.38 17.88 -17.93
C THR A 19 -3.20 19.01 -18.60
N PRO A 20 -3.63 18.92 -19.87
CA PRO A 20 -4.50 19.92 -20.48
C PRO A 20 -5.86 20.06 -19.77
N ILE A 21 -6.44 18.97 -19.27
CA ILE A 21 -7.70 18.99 -18.52
C ILE A 21 -7.50 19.78 -17.24
N GLN A 22 -6.41 19.52 -16.48
CA GLN A 22 -6.07 20.25 -15.27
C GLN A 22 -5.95 21.76 -15.53
N LEU A 23 -5.19 22.14 -16.55
CA LEU A 23 -5.01 23.54 -16.94
C LEU A 23 -6.34 24.22 -17.36
N SER A 24 -7.22 23.46 -18.03
CA SER A 24 -8.55 23.97 -18.40
C SER A 24 -9.42 24.23 -17.18
N ILE A 25 -9.37 23.36 -16.17
CA ILE A 25 -10.09 23.52 -14.90
C ILE A 25 -9.57 24.74 -14.14
N ASP A 26 -8.25 24.90 -14.05
CA ASP A 26 -7.64 26.06 -13.38
C ASP A 26 -8.01 27.35 -14.09
N SER A 27 -8.03 27.35 -15.43
CA SER A 27 -8.47 28.50 -16.24
C SER A 27 -9.96 28.81 -16.04
N LEU A 28 -10.82 27.80 -15.96
CA LEU A 28 -12.25 27.98 -15.67
C LEU A 28 -12.45 28.57 -14.27
N ARG A 29 -11.73 28.07 -13.27
CA ARG A 29 -11.77 28.58 -11.89
C ARG A 29 -11.41 30.07 -11.87
N GLU A 30 -10.30 30.43 -12.48
CA GLU A 30 -9.82 31.82 -12.51
C GLU A 30 -10.79 32.75 -13.25
N LYS A 31 -11.31 32.32 -14.41
CA LYS A 31 -12.21 33.11 -15.25
C LYS A 31 -13.56 33.38 -14.60
N TYR A 32 -14.10 32.46 -13.84
CA TYR A 32 -15.46 32.49 -13.29
C TYR A 32 -15.52 32.78 -11.79
N LYS A 33 -14.41 32.74 -11.04
CA LYS A 33 -14.33 32.96 -9.60
C LYS A 33 -15.11 34.18 -9.09
N ASN A 34 -15.07 35.29 -9.83
CA ASN A 34 -15.71 36.57 -9.45
C ASN A 34 -16.97 36.87 -10.27
N LYS A 35 -17.41 35.97 -11.16
CA LYS A 35 -18.55 36.18 -12.05
C LYS A 35 -19.82 35.48 -11.61
N LEU A 36 -19.69 34.45 -10.79
CA LEU A 36 -20.81 33.65 -10.29
C LEU A 36 -21.18 34.13 -8.89
N THR A 37 -22.33 34.77 -8.76
CA THR A 37 -22.80 35.33 -7.48
C THR A 37 -23.61 34.29 -6.67
N ASN A 38 -24.55 33.57 -7.28
CA ASN A 38 -25.43 32.63 -6.57
C ASN A 38 -24.94 31.18 -6.69
N ASP A 39 -24.38 30.78 -7.83
CA ASP A 39 -23.96 29.37 -8.12
C ASP A 39 -22.45 29.15 -7.93
N GLY A 40 -21.71 30.15 -7.44
CA GLY A 40 -20.26 30.08 -7.31
C GLY A 40 -19.77 28.96 -6.38
N LYS A 41 -20.51 28.63 -5.33
CA LYS A 41 -20.17 27.54 -4.42
C LYS A 41 -20.33 26.16 -5.08
N ASP A 42 -21.36 25.97 -5.85
CA ASP A 42 -21.59 24.70 -6.55
C ASP A 42 -20.59 24.53 -7.70
N PHE A 43 -20.28 25.58 -8.42
CA PHE A 43 -19.25 25.59 -9.44
C PHE A 43 -17.88 25.20 -8.87
N GLU A 44 -17.46 25.80 -7.75
CA GLU A 44 -16.19 25.46 -7.10
C GLU A 44 -16.16 23.99 -6.64
N LYS A 45 -17.26 23.48 -6.08
CA LYS A 45 -17.41 22.08 -5.66
C LYS A 45 -17.28 21.10 -6.83
N TYR A 46 -17.82 21.46 -8.01
CA TYR A 46 -17.65 20.63 -9.22
C TYR A 46 -16.20 20.64 -9.69
N LEU A 47 -15.53 21.79 -9.73
CA LEU A 47 -14.13 21.88 -10.11
C LEU A 47 -13.22 21.09 -9.14
N GLU A 48 -13.47 21.20 -7.83
CA GLU A 48 -12.73 20.40 -6.83
C GLU A 48 -12.95 18.91 -7.03
N THR A 49 -14.18 18.51 -7.36
CA THR A 49 -14.49 17.09 -7.62
C THR A 49 -13.74 16.58 -8.84
N ILE A 50 -13.72 17.32 -9.94
CA ILE A 50 -13.01 16.94 -11.16
C ILE A 50 -11.50 16.90 -10.89
N ASN A 51 -10.93 17.90 -10.21
CA ASN A 51 -9.53 17.93 -9.84
C ASN A 51 -9.11 16.72 -8.99
N ARG A 52 -9.96 16.32 -8.03
CA ARG A 52 -9.72 15.13 -7.23
C ARG A 52 -9.69 13.88 -8.10
N GLN A 53 -10.65 13.73 -9.04
CA GLN A 53 -10.67 12.57 -9.94
C GLN A 53 -9.44 12.50 -10.85
N ILE A 54 -8.96 13.63 -11.35
CA ILE A 54 -7.73 13.70 -12.14
C ILE A 54 -6.54 13.19 -11.31
N LYS A 55 -6.37 13.68 -10.08
CA LYS A 55 -5.32 13.24 -9.17
C LYS A 55 -5.41 11.75 -8.85
N ASP A 56 -6.62 11.23 -8.68
CA ASP A 56 -6.84 9.80 -8.45
C ASP A 56 -6.41 8.96 -9.66
N ILE A 57 -6.73 9.41 -10.89
CA ILE A 57 -6.28 8.76 -12.13
C ILE A 57 -4.74 8.83 -12.27
N GLU A 58 -4.13 9.99 -12.03
CA GLU A 58 -2.68 10.14 -12.06
C GLU A 58 -1.98 9.20 -11.09
N LYS A 59 -2.51 9.07 -9.87
CA LYS A 59 -2.00 8.14 -8.86
C LYS A 59 -2.09 6.70 -9.34
N LEU A 60 -3.25 6.27 -9.85
CA LEU A 60 -3.46 4.94 -10.42
C LEU A 60 -2.45 4.61 -11.53
N VAL A 61 -2.28 5.54 -12.46
CA VAL A 61 -1.37 5.40 -13.60
C VAL A 61 0.09 5.31 -13.15
N ASN A 62 0.47 6.12 -12.14
CA ASN A 62 1.82 6.08 -11.56
C ASN A 62 2.08 4.75 -10.86
N GLU A 63 1.15 4.28 -10.03
CA GLU A 63 1.29 3.00 -9.33
C GLU A 63 1.34 1.82 -10.30
N PHE A 64 0.52 1.85 -11.37
CA PHE A 64 0.57 0.85 -12.44
C PHE A 64 1.93 0.83 -13.15
N SER A 65 2.43 2.00 -13.54
CA SER A 65 3.74 2.13 -14.19
C SER A 65 4.86 1.61 -13.29
N ASN A 66 4.82 1.95 -11.99
CA ASN A 66 5.80 1.50 -11.01
C ASN A 66 5.72 0.00 -10.72
N PHE A 67 4.52 -0.57 -10.74
CA PHE A 67 4.32 -2.03 -10.61
C PHE A 67 4.88 -2.78 -11.81
N ALA A 68 4.60 -2.30 -13.01
CA ALA A 68 5.07 -2.92 -14.25
C ALA A 68 6.59 -2.79 -14.45
N ARG A 69 7.19 -1.72 -13.91
CA ARG A 69 8.64 -1.43 -14.02
C ARG A 69 9.47 -1.97 -12.88
N MET A 70 8.87 -2.68 -11.94
CA MET A 70 9.63 -3.12 -10.76
C MET A 70 10.89 -3.89 -11.21
N PRO A 71 12.10 -3.35 -10.92
CA PRO A 71 13.33 -4.01 -11.32
C PRO A 71 13.50 -5.33 -10.57
N ARG A 72 14.29 -6.22 -11.10
CA ARG A 72 14.70 -7.42 -10.35
C ARG A 72 15.39 -7.01 -9.06
N PRO A 73 15.17 -7.74 -7.95
CA PRO A 73 15.79 -7.40 -6.67
C PRO A 73 17.31 -7.54 -6.74
N ILE A 74 18.01 -6.59 -6.12
CA ILE A 74 19.46 -6.67 -5.88
C ILE A 74 19.65 -7.31 -4.51
N LEU A 75 19.76 -8.64 -4.51
CA LEU A 75 19.83 -9.41 -3.28
C LEU A 75 21.16 -9.19 -2.55
N LYS A 76 21.08 -8.81 -1.28
CA LYS A 76 22.21 -8.59 -0.35
C LYS A 76 21.86 -9.16 1.01
N LYS A 77 22.85 -9.27 1.89
CA LYS A 77 22.62 -9.56 3.31
C LYS A 77 21.87 -8.39 3.95
N VAL A 78 20.66 -8.63 4.41
CA VAL A 78 19.77 -7.63 5.04
C VAL A 78 19.40 -8.09 6.45
N ASP A 79 19.51 -7.18 7.41
CA ASP A 79 18.98 -7.36 8.75
C ASP A 79 17.48 -7.02 8.74
N ILE A 80 16.64 -8.05 8.83
CA ILE A 80 15.19 -7.89 8.72
C ILE A 80 14.59 -7.11 9.90
N ILE A 81 15.21 -7.20 11.07
CA ILE A 81 14.74 -6.48 12.26
C ILE A 81 15.00 -4.98 12.11
N GLN A 82 16.21 -4.61 11.67
CA GLN A 82 16.53 -3.22 11.39
C GLN A 82 15.64 -2.64 10.29
N LEU A 83 15.39 -3.41 9.23
CA LEU A 83 14.52 -3.00 8.14
C LEU A 83 13.08 -2.73 8.62
N ILE A 84 12.51 -3.64 9.40
CA ILE A 84 11.15 -3.46 9.94
C ILE A 84 11.11 -2.24 10.86
N ASN A 85 12.08 -2.08 11.77
CA ASN A 85 12.14 -0.90 12.64
C ASN A 85 12.20 0.41 11.85
N LYS A 86 13.03 0.49 10.81
CA LYS A 86 13.11 1.65 9.90
C LYS A 86 11.77 1.96 9.23
N SER A 87 11.06 0.93 8.77
CA SER A 87 9.71 1.07 8.21
C SER A 87 8.71 1.58 9.25
N LEU A 88 8.81 1.10 10.50
CA LEU A 88 7.95 1.51 11.61
C LEU A 88 8.20 2.95 12.06
N ASP A 89 9.45 3.38 12.11
CA ASP A 89 9.81 4.74 12.54
C ASP A 89 9.17 5.79 11.63
N PHE A 90 9.16 5.54 10.32
CA PHE A 90 8.48 6.42 9.37
C PHE A 90 6.97 6.52 9.64
N ILE A 91 6.34 5.40 9.97
CA ILE A 91 4.88 5.35 10.17
C ILE A 91 4.48 5.89 11.55
N LYS A 92 5.25 5.63 12.61
CA LYS A 92 5.01 6.13 13.96
C LYS A 92 4.94 7.66 14.04
N LEU A 93 5.57 8.38 13.13
CA LEU A 93 5.48 9.84 13.04
C LEU A 93 4.06 10.33 12.70
N THR A 94 3.26 9.52 12.03
CA THR A 94 1.93 9.90 11.53
C THR A 94 0.80 9.07 12.13
N SER A 95 1.10 7.86 12.63
CA SER A 95 0.11 6.95 13.20
C SER A 95 -0.12 7.23 14.70
N LYS A 96 -1.39 7.14 15.10
CA LYS A 96 -1.83 7.16 16.52
C LYS A 96 -2.09 5.76 17.07
N ASN A 97 -1.92 4.73 16.24
CA ASN A 97 -2.21 3.35 16.59
C ASN A 97 -1.00 2.69 17.25
N SER A 98 -1.24 1.62 18.01
CA SER A 98 -0.20 0.82 18.62
C SER A 98 0.44 -0.11 17.61
N ILE A 99 1.78 -0.16 17.57
CA ILE A 99 2.52 -1.12 16.75
C ILE A 99 3.58 -1.76 17.61
N ASN A 100 3.49 -3.07 17.80
CA ASN A 100 4.38 -3.86 18.62
C ASN A 100 5.23 -4.78 17.73
N LEU A 101 6.52 -4.84 18.00
CA LEU A 101 7.46 -5.77 17.34
C LEU A 101 8.02 -6.74 18.37
N LEU A 102 7.78 -8.03 18.19
CA LEU A 102 8.29 -9.11 19.00
C LEU A 102 9.22 -9.99 18.18
N ASN A 103 10.50 -9.98 18.52
CA ASN A 103 11.47 -10.88 17.92
C ASN A 103 11.69 -12.12 18.77
N LYS A 104 11.40 -13.29 18.20
CA LYS A 104 11.67 -14.62 18.76
C LYS A 104 12.73 -15.39 17.95
N SER A 105 13.20 -14.82 16.84
CA SER A 105 14.17 -15.46 15.96
C SER A 105 15.57 -15.40 16.53
N ASN A 106 16.32 -16.47 16.33
CA ASN A 106 17.76 -16.54 16.64
C ASN A 106 18.62 -16.06 15.46
N ASN A 107 18.04 -15.91 14.28
CA ASN A 107 18.70 -15.37 13.08
C ASN A 107 17.86 -14.22 12.52
N GLN A 108 18.52 -13.15 12.13
CA GLN A 108 17.86 -11.94 11.62
C GLN A 108 18.28 -11.57 10.19
N PHE A 109 19.15 -12.37 9.58
CA PHE A 109 19.69 -12.05 8.26
C PHE A 109 19.00 -12.86 7.16
N ILE A 110 18.58 -12.14 6.12
CA ILE A 110 18.00 -12.69 4.90
C ILE A 110 18.81 -12.25 3.68
N ASN A 111 18.60 -12.93 2.57
CA ASN A 111 19.09 -12.51 1.26
C ASN A 111 18.00 -11.68 0.59
N GLY A 112 18.13 -10.35 0.55
CA GLY A 112 17.05 -9.48 0.10
C GLY A 112 17.49 -8.14 -0.45
N ASP A 113 16.55 -7.46 -1.07
CA ASP A 113 16.64 -6.07 -1.52
C ASP A 113 15.93 -5.18 -0.47
N GLU A 114 16.72 -4.34 0.21
CA GLU A 114 16.23 -3.53 1.34
C GLU A 114 15.10 -2.58 0.92
N ASP A 115 15.22 -1.93 -0.23
CA ASP A 115 14.23 -0.95 -0.70
C ASP A 115 12.90 -1.63 -1.08
N GLN A 116 12.98 -2.77 -1.76
CA GLN A 116 11.79 -3.55 -2.11
C GLN A 116 11.10 -4.12 -0.88
N LEU A 117 11.85 -4.69 0.07
CA LEU A 117 11.28 -5.22 1.31
C LEU A 117 10.73 -4.12 2.21
N ASN A 118 11.37 -2.94 2.29
CA ASN A 118 10.81 -1.78 2.97
C ASN A 118 9.44 -1.41 2.39
N ARG A 119 9.32 -1.43 1.07
CA ARG A 119 8.03 -1.19 0.38
C ARG A 119 6.97 -2.24 0.76
N VAL A 120 7.35 -3.49 0.99
CA VAL A 120 6.44 -4.54 1.49
C VAL A 120 5.85 -4.12 2.84
N PHE A 121 6.68 -3.80 3.83
CA PHE A 121 6.21 -3.47 5.18
C PHE A 121 5.37 -2.20 5.20
N ILE A 122 5.79 -1.16 4.47
CA ILE A 122 5.00 0.08 4.33
C ILE A 122 3.61 -0.21 3.75
N ASN A 123 3.49 -1.04 2.70
CA ASN A 123 2.19 -1.39 2.11
C ASN A 123 1.31 -2.17 3.10
N LEU A 124 1.88 -3.12 3.84
CA LEU A 124 1.12 -3.93 4.78
C LEU A 124 0.61 -3.10 5.96
N ILE A 125 1.47 -2.28 6.56
CA ILE A 125 1.08 -1.43 7.69
C ILE A 125 0.05 -0.38 7.24
N LYS A 126 0.24 0.22 6.07
CA LYS A 126 -0.74 1.15 5.49
C LYS A 126 -2.11 0.49 5.27
N ASN A 127 -2.14 -0.75 4.80
CA ASN A 127 -3.39 -1.50 4.65
C ASN A 127 -4.10 -1.70 6.01
N SER A 128 -3.36 -1.98 7.07
CA SER A 128 -3.89 -2.09 8.43
C SER A 128 -4.44 -0.74 8.92
N GLU A 129 -3.69 0.36 8.77
CA GLU A 129 -4.12 1.71 9.12
C GLU A 129 -5.42 2.11 8.40
N GLU A 130 -5.53 1.81 7.13
CA GLU A 130 -6.75 2.08 6.35
C GLU A 130 -7.94 1.26 6.87
N SER A 131 -7.73 -0.01 7.26
CA SER A 131 -8.77 -0.83 7.87
C SER A 131 -9.22 -0.33 9.24
N PHE A 132 -8.32 0.31 9.99
CA PHE A 132 -8.64 0.97 11.25
C PHE A 132 -9.53 2.20 11.04
N LEU A 133 -9.28 3.00 10.00
CA LEU A 133 -10.14 4.14 9.66
C LEU A 133 -11.57 3.69 9.33
N GLU A 134 -11.72 2.59 8.60
CA GLU A 134 -13.04 2.01 8.32
C GLU A 134 -13.75 1.52 9.59
N LYS A 135 -13.00 0.92 10.50
CA LYS A 135 -13.55 0.41 11.77
C LYS A 135 -13.93 1.54 12.72
N LEU A 136 -13.12 2.61 12.79
CA LEU A 136 -13.39 3.80 13.58
C LEU A 136 -14.72 4.48 13.19
N GLN A 137 -15.14 4.42 11.92
CA GLN A 137 -16.44 4.96 11.48
C GLN A 137 -17.63 4.21 12.11
N LYS A 138 -17.44 2.95 12.48
CA LYS A 138 -18.48 2.10 13.09
C LYS A 138 -18.35 2.02 14.61
N GLU A 139 -17.13 2.15 15.12
CA GLU A 139 -16.77 2.00 16.54
C GLU A 139 -15.91 3.22 16.97
N PRO A 140 -16.50 4.33 17.44
CA PRO A 140 -15.75 5.58 17.71
C PRO A 140 -14.65 5.46 18.77
N ASN A 141 -14.74 4.48 19.66
CA ASN A 141 -13.72 4.22 20.72
C ASN A 141 -12.70 3.15 20.31
N PHE A 142 -12.71 2.69 19.06
CA PHE A 142 -11.76 1.70 18.56
C PHE A 142 -10.33 2.23 18.63
N LYS A 143 -9.42 1.37 19.06
CA LYS A 143 -7.97 1.61 19.02
C LYS A 143 -7.31 0.57 18.15
N GLY A 144 -6.67 1.02 17.08
CA GLY A 144 -5.92 0.16 16.17
C GLY A 144 -4.68 -0.41 16.85
N ASN A 145 -4.42 -1.69 16.60
CA ASN A 145 -3.22 -2.39 17.05
C ASN A 145 -2.67 -3.27 15.94
N ILE A 146 -1.37 -3.21 15.73
CA ILE A 146 -0.61 -4.09 14.85
C ILE A 146 0.43 -4.81 15.67
N ASP A 147 0.41 -6.13 15.65
CA ASP A 147 1.44 -6.97 16.25
C ASP A 147 2.27 -7.63 15.15
N ILE A 148 3.58 -7.41 15.18
CA ILE A 148 4.54 -8.02 14.25
C ILE A 148 5.38 -8.99 15.06
N GLU A 149 5.31 -10.27 14.72
CA GLU A 149 6.10 -11.33 15.31
C GLU A 149 7.10 -11.87 14.29
N ILE A 150 8.37 -11.92 14.67
CA ILE A 150 9.44 -12.52 13.88
C ILE A 150 9.87 -13.80 14.59
N ASP A 151 9.86 -14.90 13.83
CA ASP A 151 10.29 -16.22 14.25
C ASP A 151 11.17 -16.83 13.17
N ASP A 152 11.82 -17.95 13.42
CA ASP A 152 12.60 -18.65 12.41
C ASP A 152 12.48 -20.17 12.55
N ASN A 153 12.65 -20.83 11.43
CA ASN A 153 12.87 -22.27 11.36
C ASN A 153 14.25 -22.54 10.72
N ASN A 154 14.56 -23.79 10.36
CA ASN A 154 15.89 -24.15 9.86
C ASN A 154 16.35 -23.26 8.68
N ASP A 155 15.47 -23.01 7.69
CA ASP A 155 15.83 -22.42 6.40
C ASP A 155 15.23 -21.02 6.19
N TYR A 156 14.20 -20.65 6.96
CA TYR A 156 13.40 -19.46 6.71
C TYR A 156 13.24 -18.59 7.96
N ILE A 157 13.15 -17.30 7.75
CA ILE A 157 12.58 -16.33 8.70
C ILE A 157 11.09 -16.22 8.41
N VAL A 158 10.28 -16.29 9.46
CA VAL A 158 8.82 -16.23 9.41
C VAL A 158 8.35 -14.96 10.09
N ILE A 159 7.69 -14.07 9.35
CA ILE A 159 7.16 -12.81 9.85
C ILE A 159 5.64 -12.89 9.83
N ARG A 160 5.01 -12.69 10.99
CA ARG A 160 3.56 -12.63 11.14
C ARG A 160 3.15 -11.22 11.51
N LEU A 161 2.32 -10.60 10.70
CA LEU A 161 1.71 -9.31 10.98
C LEU A 161 0.22 -9.54 11.24
N THR A 162 -0.24 -9.13 12.39
CA THR A 162 -1.63 -9.28 12.84
C THR A 162 -2.20 -7.91 13.17
N ASP A 163 -3.34 -7.55 12.60
CA ASP A 163 -4.05 -6.32 12.93
C ASP A 163 -5.44 -6.63 13.51
N ASN A 164 -6.02 -5.69 14.24
CA ASN A 164 -7.36 -5.78 14.80
C ASN A 164 -8.42 -4.98 14.03
N GLY A 165 -8.16 -4.69 12.74
CA GLY A 165 -9.03 -3.92 11.86
C GLY A 165 -10.30 -4.66 11.42
N THR A 166 -10.84 -4.29 10.26
CA THR A 166 -12.06 -4.90 9.70
C THR A 166 -11.83 -6.30 9.13
N GLY A 167 -10.58 -6.68 8.88
CA GLY A 167 -10.23 -7.89 8.15
C GLY A 167 -10.44 -7.75 6.63
N ILE A 168 -10.52 -8.88 5.93
CA ILE A 168 -10.57 -8.94 4.46
C ILE A 168 -11.82 -9.68 4.03
N THR A 169 -12.63 -9.05 3.20
CA THR A 169 -13.91 -9.62 2.73
C THR A 169 -13.70 -10.84 1.83
N ASP A 170 -12.73 -10.76 0.91
CA ASP A 170 -12.38 -11.85 -0.01
C ASP A 170 -10.86 -11.91 -0.18
N THR A 171 -10.24 -12.85 0.52
CA THR A 171 -8.78 -12.99 0.53
C THR A 171 -8.20 -13.42 -0.82
N LYS A 172 -8.97 -14.14 -1.65
CA LYS A 172 -8.52 -14.55 -3.00
C LYS A 172 -8.52 -13.36 -3.95
N LYS A 173 -9.61 -12.59 -3.95
CA LYS A 173 -9.71 -11.39 -4.78
C LYS A 173 -8.75 -10.28 -4.34
N ALA A 174 -8.49 -10.16 -3.05
CA ALA A 174 -7.56 -9.17 -2.51
C ALA A 174 -6.12 -9.29 -3.07
N MET A 175 -5.75 -10.47 -3.56
CA MET A 175 -4.47 -10.74 -4.22
C MET A 175 -4.49 -10.41 -5.74
N THR A 176 -5.67 -10.16 -6.30
CA THR A 176 -5.82 -9.84 -7.73
C THR A 176 -5.53 -8.35 -7.96
N PRO A 177 -4.68 -8.00 -8.95
CA PRO A 177 -4.42 -6.60 -9.29
C PRO A 177 -5.72 -5.83 -9.57
N TYR A 178 -5.77 -4.58 -9.13
CA TYR A 178 -6.91 -3.65 -9.25
C TYR A 178 -8.17 -4.01 -8.46
N PHE A 179 -8.16 -5.08 -7.70
CA PHE A 179 -9.26 -5.36 -6.79
C PHE A 179 -9.10 -4.54 -5.50
N THR A 180 -10.09 -3.73 -5.20
CA THR A 180 -10.15 -2.96 -3.95
C THR A 180 -11.60 -2.78 -3.51
N THR A 181 -11.85 -2.86 -2.22
CA THR A 181 -13.12 -2.49 -1.58
C THR A 181 -13.08 -1.06 -1.04
N LYS A 182 -11.92 -0.40 -1.13
CA LYS A 182 -11.66 0.93 -0.57
C LYS A 182 -11.93 2.03 -1.60
N LYS A 183 -12.56 3.13 -1.19
CA LYS A 183 -12.90 4.26 -2.08
C LYS A 183 -11.69 4.92 -2.76
N THR A 184 -10.54 4.93 -2.10
CA THR A 184 -9.30 5.58 -2.60
C THR A 184 -8.16 4.58 -2.84
N GLY A 185 -8.43 3.29 -2.74
CA GLY A 185 -7.45 2.23 -2.94
C GLY A 185 -7.24 1.93 -4.43
N THR A 186 -6.01 1.71 -4.84
CA THR A 186 -5.65 1.35 -6.22
C THR A 186 -5.73 -0.16 -6.50
N GLY A 187 -5.82 -0.97 -5.43
CA GLY A 187 -5.83 -2.43 -5.54
C GLY A 187 -4.50 -3.03 -5.97
N LEU A 188 -3.39 -2.27 -5.90
CA LEU A 188 -2.06 -2.73 -6.27
C LEU A 188 -1.16 -3.07 -5.07
N GLY A 189 -1.53 -2.68 -3.86
CA GLY A 189 -0.68 -2.88 -2.67
C GLY A 189 -0.32 -4.35 -2.41
N LEU A 190 -1.30 -5.23 -2.29
CA LEU A 190 -1.07 -6.67 -2.05
C LEU A 190 -0.44 -7.40 -3.25
N PRO A 191 -0.84 -7.16 -4.52
CA PRO A 191 -0.11 -7.65 -5.68
C PRO A 191 1.38 -7.26 -5.70
N ILE A 192 1.74 -6.03 -5.32
CA ILE A 192 3.12 -5.58 -5.18
C ILE A 192 3.85 -6.41 -4.11
N VAL A 193 3.24 -6.57 -2.95
CA VAL A 193 3.80 -7.38 -1.85
C VAL A 193 4.06 -8.80 -2.32
N THR A 194 3.06 -9.44 -2.94
CA THR A 194 3.18 -10.81 -3.46
C THR A 194 4.32 -10.94 -4.47
N LYS A 195 4.41 -10.00 -5.42
CA LYS A 195 5.47 -10.01 -6.43
C LYS A 195 6.85 -9.90 -5.78
N ILE A 196 7.04 -8.93 -4.88
CA ILE A 196 8.33 -8.73 -4.21
C ILE A 196 8.72 -9.99 -3.41
N ILE A 197 7.82 -10.53 -2.60
CA ILE A 197 8.12 -11.71 -1.78
C ILE A 197 8.46 -12.92 -2.65
N ASN A 198 7.74 -13.15 -3.75
CA ASN A 198 8.06 -14.23 -4.70
C ASN A 198 9.43 -14.05 -5.37
N GLU A 199 9.79 -12.81 -5.75
CA GLU A 199 11.11 -12.50 -6.34
C GLU A 199 12.26 -12.64 -5.34
N HIS A 200 11.95 -12.65 -4.03
CA HIS A 200 12.89 -12.98 -2.94
C HIS A 200 12.86 -14.48 -2.56
N SER A 201 12.28 -15.35 -3.40
CA SER A 201 12.11 -16.78 -3.12
C SER A 201 11.35 -17.05 -1.82
N GLY A 202 10.54 -16.11 -1.38
CA GLY A 202 9.69 -16.19 -0.20
C GLY A 202 8.28 -16.67 -0.52
N ASN A 203 7.45 -16.76 0.52
CA ASN A 203 6.03 -17.04 0.40
C ASN A 203 5.21 -15.99 1.17
N PHE A 204 4.05 -15.63 0.62
CA PHE A 204 3.12 -14.66 1.18
C PHE A 204 1.74 -15.29 1.32
N SER A 205 1.14 -15.15 2.49
CA SER A 205 -0.25 -15.55 2.72
C SER A 205 -0.99 -14.53 3.58
N ILE A 206 -2.28 -14.39 3.32
CA ILE A 206 -3.17 -13.51 4.05
C ILE A 206 -4.49 -14.20 4.35
N LYS A 207 -5.00 -14.05 5.56
CA LYS A 207 -6.29 -14.59 6.01
C LYS A 207 -6.85 -13.77 7.15
N ASN A 208 -8.14 -13.92 7.43
CA ASN A 208 -8.74 -13.35 8.61
C ASN A 208 -8.33 -14.11 9.86
N GLN A 209 -8.26 -13.41 10.99
CA GLN A 209 -8.05 -14.04 12.28
C GLN A 209 -9.23 -14.96 12.65
N LYS A 210 -8.94 -16.12 13.24
CA LYS A 210 -9.98 -17.01 13.74
C LYS A 210 -10.59 -16.45 15.02
N GLY A 211 -11.90 -16.25 15.06
CA GLY A 211 -12.64 -15.81 16.25
C GLY A 211 -12.42 -14.36 16.67
N LYS A 212 -11.68 -13.57 15.87
CA LYS A 212 -11.40 -12.14 16.11
C LYS A 212 -11.53 -11.35 14.82
N SER A 213 -11.77 -10.05 14.95
CA SER A 213 -11.71 -9.12 13.81
C SER A 213 -10.25 -8.81 13.45
N GLY A 214 -9.99 -8.63 12.16
CA GLY A 214 -8.67 -8.25 11.64
C GLY A 214 -8.03 -9.30 10.74
N ALA A 215 -6.90 -8.96 10.16
CA ALA A 215 -6.14 -9.82 9.25
C ALA A 215 -4.93 -10.44 9.95
N LEU A 216 -4.53 -11.61 9.47
CA LEU A 216 -3.26 -12.26 9.75
C LEU A 216 -2.51 -12.44 8.44
N ILE A 217 -1.37 -11.80 8.34
CA ILE A 217 -0.44 -11.90 7.24
C ILE A 217 0.76 -12.74 7.67
N THR A 218 1.19 -13.65 6.82
CA THR A 218 2.40 -14.44 7.05
C THR A 218 3.31 -14.32 5.84
N ILE A 219 4.56 -13.95 6.11
CA ILE A 219 5.66 -13.87 5.14
C ILE A 219 6.74 -14.87 5.57
N THR A 220 7.26 -15.64 4.63
CA THR A 220 8.46 -16.45 4.84
C THR A 220 9.54 -16.00 3.86
N LEU A 221 10.76 -15.80 4.35
CA LEU A 221 11.91 -15.41 3.53
C LEU A 221 13.09 -16.34 3.81
N PRO A 222 13.85 -16.78 2.79
CA PRO A 222 15.04 -17.58 3.00
C PRO A 222 16.06 -16.84 3.88
N LYS A 223 16.69 -17.57 4.80
CA LYS A 223 17.81 -17.06 5.57
C LYS A 223 18.98 -16.73 4.65
N TYR A 224 19.78 -15.78 5.08
CA TYR A 224 21.09 -15.57 4.45
C TYR A 224 22.01 -16.75 4.79
N ALA A 225 22.53 -17.41 3.75
CA ALA A 225 23.46 -18.52 3.89
C ALA A 225 24.87 -18.05 4.24
#